data_b2521a43bb5a0dc9fade6317285a5300
#
_entry.id   b2521a43bb5a0dc9fade6317285a5300
#
_cell.length_a   1.000
_cell.length_b   1.000
_cell.length_c   1.000
_cell.angle_alpha   90.00
_cell.angle_beta   90.00
_cell.angle_gamma   90.00
#
_symmetry.space_group_name_H-M   'P 1'
#
loop_
_entity.id
_entity.type
_entity.pdbx_description
1 polymer ?
#
loop_
_entity_poly.entity_id
_entity_poly.type
_entity_poly.pdbx_seq_one_letter_code
_entity_poly.pdbx_strand_id
1 'polypeptide(L)'
;MKVNLGTGAQNSNDWERVMAGDFSTPAATPDYQCVQAALALGDLAEPLGFDGIWFPEHQGTPYGMTPNPIQALTYFAGRTERVSLGTFVAVAPWWNPVR
;
A
#
# COMPACT_ATOMS: atom_id res chain seq x y z
N MET A 1 5.50 -19.97 14.14
CA MET A 1 5.87 -19.13 12.95
C MET A 1 4.80 -18.07 12.82
N LYS A 2 5.18 -16.81 12.52
CA LYS A 2 4.21 -15.73 12.24
C LYS A 2 4.15 -15.51 10.73
N VAL A 3 2.93 -15.35 10.20
CA VAL A 3 2.68 -15.14 8.78
C VAL A 3 1.99 -13.78 8.61
N ASN A 4 2.61 -12.88 7.87
CA ASN A 4 2.10 -11.53 7.65
C ASN A 4 1.66 -11.36 6.20
N LEU A 5 0.61 -10.59 5.99
CA LEU A 5 0.17 -10.15 4.68
C LEU A 5 0.93 -8.86 4.30
N GLY A 6 1.74 -8.92 3.25
CA GLY A 6 2.30 -7.73 2.61
C GLY A 6 1.38 -7.26 1.48
N THR A 7 0.93 -6.02 1.52
CA THR A 7 0.06 -5.45 0.48
C THR A 7 0.41 -4.00 0.21
N GLY A 8 0.07 -3.53 -0.97
CA GLY A 8 0.20 -2.14 -1.39
C GLY A 8 -0.55 -1.95 -2.70
N ALA A 9 -1.01 -0.74 -2.95
CA ALA A 9 -1.68 -0.44 -4.21
C ALA A 9 -0.71 -0.58 -5.39
N GLN A 10 -1.11 -1.29 -6.43
CA GLN A 10 -0.28 -1.49 -7.62
C GLN A 10 -1.11 -1.35 -8.88
N ASN A 11 -0.68 -0.47 -9.79
CA ASN A 11 -1.32 -0.24 -11.08
C ASN A 11 -0.53 -0.93 -12.19
N SER A 12 -0.69 -2.25 -12.31
CA SER A 12 0.02 -3.04 -13.32
C SER A 12 -0.47 -2.76 -14.74
N ASN A 13 -1.73 -2.34 -14.91
CA ASN A 13 -2.32 -2.09 -16.23
C ASN A 13 -1.76 -0.82 -16.90
N ASP A 14 -1.33 0.14 -16.10
CA ASP A 14 -0.77 1.40 -16.57
C ASP A 14 0.76 1.48 -16.39
N TRP A 15 1.41 0.37 -16.04
CA TRP A 15 2.83 0.32 -15.72
C TRP A 15 3.72 0.94 -16.81
N GLU A 16 3.61 0.42 -18.03
CA GLU A 16 4.46 0.86 -19.14
C GLU A 16 4.21 2.32 -19.48
N ARG A 17 2.95 2.74 -19.50
CA ARG A 17 2.53 4.12 -19.77
C ARG A 17 3.13 5.10 -18.74
N VAL A 18 3.00 4.80 -17.46
CA VAL A 18 3.50 5.68 -16.39
C VAL A 18 5.02 5.72 -16.38
N MET A 19 5.69 4.57 -16.58
CA MET A 19 7.16 4.51 -16.63
C MET A 19 7.74 5.21 -17.87
N ALA A 20 6.98 5.28 -18.96
CA ALA A 20 7.35 6.06 -20.15
C ALA A 20 7.04 7.57 -20.00
N GLY A 21 6.34 7.98 -18.94
CA GLY A 21 5.87 9.37 -18.77
C GLY A 21 4.78 9.76 -19.77
N ASP A 22 4.06 8.79 -20.32
CA ASP A 22 2.97 9.04 -21.26
C ASP A 22 1.65 9.27 -20.50
N PHE A 23 1.23 10.51 -20.45
CA PHE A 23 -0.04 10.94 -19.86
C PHE A 23 -1.01 11.52 -20.90
N SER A 24 -0.81 11.20 -22.18
CA SER A 24 -1.64 11.69 -23.29
C SER A 24 -3.05 11.09 -23.30
N THR A 25 -3.23 9.95 -22.67
CA THR A 25 -4.53 9.26 -22.52
C THR A 25 -4.87 9.05 -21.06
N PRO A 26 -6.16 8.95 -20.69
CA PRO A 26 -6.57 8.56 -19.34
C PRO A 26 -5.99 7.21 -18.94
N ALA A 27 -5.82 7.00 -17.63
CA ALA A 27 -5.40 5.71 -17.10
C ALA A 27 -6.41 4.60 -17.45
N ALA A 28 -5.90 3.43 -17.82
CA ALA A 28 -6.74 2.26 -18.06
C ALA A 28 -7.41 1.78 -16.76
N THR A 29 -6.70 1.89 -15.65
CA THR A 29 -7.23 1.64 -14.30
C THR A 29 -6.99 2.87 -13.43
N PRO A 30 -8.03 3.53 -12.90
CA PRO A 30 -7.86 4.64 -11.98
C PRO A 30 -7.12 4.20 -10.69
N ASP A 31 -6.15 4.99 -10.23
CA ASP A 31 -5.32 4.67 -9.06
C ASP A 31 -6.16 4.44 -7.80
N TYR A 32 -7.29 5.14 -7.63
CA TYR A 32 -8.15 4.91 -6.47
C TYR A 32 -8.69 3.49 -6.39
N GLN A 33 -8.93 2.82 -7.54
CA GLN A 33 -9.37 1.42 -7.55
C GLN A 33 -8.26 0.49 -7.07
N CYS A 34 -7.02 0.77 -7.44
CA CYS A 34 -5.87 0.02 -6.95
C CYS A 34 -5.70 0.19 -5.42
N VAL A 35 -5.91 1.41 -4.92
CA VAL A 35 -5.88 1.68 -3.47
C VAL A 35 -7.02 0.94 -2.75
N GLN A 36 -8.24 1.00 -3.27
CA GLN A 36 -9.38 0.29 -2.69
C GLN A 36 -9.15 -1.23 -2.67
N ALA A 37 -8.59 -1.79 -3.74
CA ALA A 37 -8.26 -3.22 -3.79
C ALA A 37 -7.21 -3.61 -2.73
N ALA A 38 -6.17 -2.79 -2.56
CA ALA A 38 -5.15 -3.02 -1.53
C ALA A 38 -5.72 -2.95 -0.12
N LEU A 39 -6.62 -2.00 0.16
CA LEU A 39 -7.29 -1.88 1.45
C LEU A 39 -8.23 -3.07 1.70
N ALA A 40 -9.03 -3.47 0.70
CA ALA A 40 -9.91 -4.63 0.80
C ALA A 40 -9.13 -5.92 1.05
N LEU A 41 -7.97 -6.08 0.40
CA LEU A 41 -7.09 -7.22 0.66
C LEU A 41 -6.57 -7.20 2.12
N GLY A 42 -6.17 -6.04 2.63
CA GLY A 42 -5.74 -5.89 4.02
C GLY A 42 -6.86 -6.21 5.03
N ASP A 43 -8.10 -5.82 4.73
CA ASP A 43 -9.27 -6.14 5.59
C ASP A 43 -9.51 -7.67 5.72
N LEU A 44 -9.00 -8.47 4.80
CA LEU A 44 -9.08 -9.93 4.87
C LEU A 44 -8.01 -10.56 5.78
N ALA A 45 -6.97 -9.83 6.15
CA ALA A 45 -5.85 -10.41 6.89
C ALA A 45 -6.27 -11.04 8.22
N GLU A 46 -7.02 -10.30 9.02
CA GLU A 46 -7.43 -10.79 10.34
C GLU A 46 -8.45 -11.92 10.27
N PRO A 47 -9.53 -11.86 9.44
CA PRO A 47 -10.46 -12.97 9.24
C PRO A 47 -9.80 -14.25 8.73
N LEU A 48 -8.77 -14.13 7.89
CA LEU A 48 -8.05 -15.28 7.33
C LEU A 48 -6.95 -15.81 8.25
N GLY A 49 -6.73 -15.20 9.42
CA GLY A 49 -5.81 -15.69 10.43
C GLY A 49 -4.35 -15.28 10.23
N PHE A 50 -4.07 -14.26 9.45
CA PHE A 50 -2.73 -13.67 9.40
C PHE A 50 -2.35 -13.02 10.73
N ASP A 51 -1.05 -12.96 11.02
CA ASP A 51 -0.51 -12.35 12.23
C ASP A 51 -0.24 -10.86 12.09
N GLY A 52 -0.18 -10.35 10.87
CA GLY A 52 0.08 -8.92 10.63
C GLY A 52 -0.26 -8.45 9.23
N ILE A 53 -0.35 -7.13 9.09
CA ILE A 53 -0.53 -6.39 7.84
C ILE A 53 0.66 -5.46 7.66
N TRP A 54 1.28 -5.50 6.49
CA TRP A 54 2.50 -4.74 6.20
C TRP A 54 2.37 -3.98 4.90
N PHE A 55 2.78 -2.71 4.90
CA PHE A 55 2.74 -1.85 3.73
C PHE A 55 4.13 -1.34 3.33
N PRO A 56 4.43 -1.28 2.00
CA PRO A 56 5.65 -0.67 1.49
C PRO A 56 5.54 0.86 1.49
N GLU A 57 6.67 1.54 1.26
CA GLU A 57 6.69 2.96 0.93
C GLU A 57 7.33 3.17 -0.44
N HIS A 58 6.55 3.69 -1.41
CA HIS A 58 7.02 4.13 -2.70
C HIS A 58 6.32 5.43 -3.12
N GLN A 59 7.05 6.27 -3.86
CA GLN A 59 6.55 7.56 -4.30
C GLN A 59 6.75 7.72 -5.81
N GLY A 60 5.73 8.30 -6.49
CA GLY A 60 5.82 8.62 -7.91
C GLY A 60 5.97 7.42 -8.85
N THR A 61 5.44 6.26 -8.48
CA THR A 61 5.55 5.01 -9.25
C THR A 61 4.23 4.26 -9.21
N PRO A 62 3.86 3.51 -10.26
CA PRO A 62 2.69 2.62 -10.26
C PRO A 62 2.89 1.36 -9.43
N TYR A 63 4.09 1.14 -8.87
CA TYR A 63 4.44 0.01 -8.03
C TYR A 63 4.31 0.36 -6.55
N GLY A 64 3.52 -0.43 -5.82
CA GLY A 64 3.36 -0.25 -4.38
C GLY A 64 2.97 1.17 -3.98
N MET A 65 2.03 1.80 -4.70
CA MET A 65 1.60 3.20 -4.56
C MET A 65 1.12 3.53 -3.14
N THR A 66 2.05 3.57 -2.20
CA THR A 66 1.80 3.86 -0.79
C THR A 66 2.84 4.91 -0.35
N PRO A 67 2.61 6.20 -0.62
CA PRO A 67 3.58 7.24 -0.30
C PRO A 67 3.70 7.50 1.21
N ASN A 68 2.75 7.01 2.00
CA ASN A 68 2.76 7.07 3.45
C ASN A 68 2.21 5.77 4.04
N PRO A 69 3.06 4.77 4.31
CA PRO A 69 2.62 3.49 4.85
C PRO A 69 2.02 3.61 6.25
N ILE A 70 2.48 4.56 7.07
CA ILE A 70 1.92 4.79 8.41
C ILE A 70 0.45 5.22 8.32
N GLN A 71 0.11 6.07 7.34
CA GLN A 71 -1.27 6.49 7.12
C GLN A 71 -2.16 5.33 6.67
N ALA A 72 -1.67 4.47 5.78
CA ALA A 72 -2.39 3.25 5.38
C ALA A 72 -2.60 2.31 6.59
N LEU A 73 -1.58 2.14 7.43
CA LEU A 73 -1.68 1.30 8.63
C LEU A 73 -2.63 1.90 9.68
N THR A 74 -2.77 3.23 9.75
CA THR A 74 -3.73 3.88 10.63
C THR A 74 -5.19 3.50 10.28
N TYR A 75 -5.48 3.31 8.99
CA TYR A 75 -6.78 2.78 8.56
C TYR A 75 -7.06 1.41 9.20
N PHE A 76 -6.09 0.52 9.21
CA PHE A 76 -6.24 -0.81 9.80
C PHE A 76 -6.20 -0.80 11.33
N ALA A 77 -5.48 0.14 11.94
CA ALA A 77 -5.44 0.26 13.41
C ALA A 77 -6.81 0.51 14.03
N GLY A 78 -7.70 1.19 13.31
CA GLY A 78 -9.09 1.41 13.76
C GLY A 78 -10.06 0.26 13.43
N ARG A 79 -9.61 -0.78 12.73
CA ARG A 79 -10.47 -1.83 12.16
C ARG A 79 -10.09 -3.25 12.57
N THR A 80 -8.95 -3.42 13.19
CA THR A 80 -8.41 -4.73 13.60
C THR A 80 -8.14 -4.75 15.10
N GLU A 81 -8.18 -5.94 15.70
CA GLU A 81 -7.99 -6.14 17.14
C GLU A 81 -6.74 -6.95 17.47
N ARG A 82 -6.30 -7.81 16.55
CA ARG A 82 -5.29 -8.83 16.81
C ARG A 82 -4.03 -8.73 15.97
N VAL A 83 -4.16 -8.35 14.69
CA VAL A 83 -3.01 -8.33 13.77
C VAL A 83 -2.01 -7.24 14.11
N SER A 84 -0.73 -7.54 14.00
CA SER A 84 0.33 -6.53 14.09
C SER A 84 0.38 -5.67 12.81
N LEU A 85 0.72 -4.40 12.95
CA LEU A 85 0.85 -3.48 11.84
C LEU A 85 2.31 -3.10 11.63
N GLY A 86 2.80 -3.17 10.40
CA GLY A 86 4.21 -2.97 10.11
C GLY A 86 4.47 -2.37 8.72
N THR A 87 5.66 -1.82 8.55
CA THR A 87 6.14 -1.30 7.26
C THR A 87 7.26 -2.18 6.72
N PHE A 88 7.33 -2.28 5.38
CA PHE A 88 8.44 -2.92 4.68
C PHE A 88 8.80 -2.13 3.40
N VAL A 89 9.37 -0.97 3.54
CA VAL A 89 9.85 -0.30 4.73
C VAL A 89 9.21 1.09 4.91
N ALA A 90 9.55 1.82 5.99
CA ALA A 90 9.41 3.26 6.02
C ALA A 90 10.77 3.88 5.70
N VAL A 91 10.86 4.67 4.63
CA VAL A 91 12.13 5.21 4.11
C VAL A 91 12.48 6.49 4.88
N ALA A 92 13.09 6.32 6.06
CA ALA A 92 13.36 7.41 6.99
C ALA A 92 14.02 8.66 6.36
N PRO A 93 14.98 8.56 5.40
CA PRO A 93 15.56 9.75 4.78
C PRO A 93 14.59 10.63 3.98
N TRP A 94 13.42 10.12 3.64
CA TRP A 94 12.39 10.90 2.92
C TRP A 94 11.51 11.73 3.85
N TRP A 95 11.67 11.56 5.15
CA TRP A 95 10.80 12.18 6.15
C TRP A 95 11.51 13.27 6.93
N ASN A 96 10.81 14.38 7.14
CA ASN A 96 11.28 15.38 8.11
C ASN A 96 11.25 14.77 9.52
N PRO A 97 12.33 14.89 10.33
CA PRO A 97 12.39 14.28 11.66
C PRO A 97 11.30 14.75 12.65
N VAL A 98 10.67 15.88 12.35
CA VAL A 98 9.58 16.45 13.16
C VAL A 98 8.21 15.89 12.77
N ARG A 99 8.14 15.16 11.68
CA ARG A 99 6.92 14.55 11.13
C ARG A 99 6.78 13.10 11.58
#